data_7a890aa03e427bc205ed6bf49c74bcb7
#
_entry.id   7a890aa03e427bc205ed6bf49c74bcb7
#
_cell.length_a   1.000
_cell.length_b   1.000
_cell.length_c   1.000
_cell.angle_alpha   90.00
_cell.angle_beta   90.00
_cell.angle_gamma   90.00
#
_symmetry.space_group_name_H-M   'P 1'
#
loop_
_entity.id
_entity.type
_entity.pdbx_description
1 polymer ?
#
loop_
_entity_poly.entity_id
_entity_poly.type
_entity_poly.pdbx_seq_one_letter_code
_entity_poly.pdbx_strand_id
1 'polypeptide(L)'
;MEDKGKKAAGPADGITWDKKTNCIDHLALPGTVHLVPMDYVGGYAVRPGFYEINGATAIPGGVNFTVYSHGATDIELLLFRRTEEEPYAVLPFPKHYRIGNVYSMIVFRLDIGEFEYAYRVDGPYEPEKGLIFDKTRYLLDPYAKAVTGQSRWGEPLPGCQHYKARVVRDDFDWADMAQPLTPMEDLIIYELHVRGFTMHGSSAVLHPGTFEGLVEKLPYLLELGVNVVELMPIFEFDEMQDYREVDGRKLYNYWGYNTVSFFSPNTSYAAGTEYNREGNELKNLIRVFNQHGIEVYLDVVFNHTAEGNENGPFFSFKGFDNNIYYLLTPEGYYYNFSGCGNTLNCNHPIVQQMILNCLRYWVTAYRIDGFRFDLASIMGRNEDGTPMSKPPLLQSLAFDPILGDVKLIAEAWDADGLYQVGTFPSWNRWAEWNGRYRDDMRRHIKGDQGMAQAAALRIAGSRDIYADHDRKNASVNFITCHDGFTLYDLFSYNVKHNESNGWNNTDGSDDNRSWNCGAEGDTDDAD
;
A
#
# COMPACT_ATOMS: atom_id res chain seq x y z
N MET A 1 35.59 -34.63 -48.72
CA MET A 1 35.93 -34.29 -47.29
C MET A 1 34.91 -33.32 -46.81
N GLU A 2 33.89 -33.84 -46.15
CA GLU A 2 32.75 -33.08 -45.67
C GLU A 2 33.14 -32.32 -44.39
N ASP A 3 32.99 -31.03 -44.46
CA ASP A 3 33.16 -30.15 -43.33
C ASP A 3 31.93 -30.28 -42.42
N LYS A 4 32.09 -30.97 -41.29
CA LYS A 4 31.05 -31.07 -40.26
C LYS A 4 30.98 -29.75 -39.50
N GLY A 5 30.10 -28.86 -39.98
CA GLY A 5 29.73 -27.65 -39.25
C GLY A 5 29.29 -27.98 -37.82
N LYS A 6 30.01 -27.46 -36.84
CA LYS A 6 29.60 -27.43 -35.43
C LYS A 6 28.28 -26.65 -35.34
N LYS A 7 27.19 -27.34 -35.09
CA LYS A 7 25.96 -26.71 -34.61
C LYS A 7 26.31 -25.96 -33.33
N ALA A 8 26.15 -24.66 -33.35
CA ALA A 8 26.16 -23.86 -32.10
C ALA A 8 25.09 -24.48 -31.19
N ALA A 9 25.48 -24.76 -29.94
CA ALA A 9 24.55 -25.17 -28.91
C ALA A 9 23.46 -24.08 -28.80
N GLY A 10 22.21 -24.47 -29.00
CA GLY A 10 21.06 -23.63 -28.77
C GLY A 10 21.02 -23.19 -27.27
N PRO A 11 20.29 -22.19 -26.94
CA PRO A 11 20.15 -21.75 -25.54
C PRO A 11 19.78 -22.96 -24.68
N ALA A 12 20.43 -23.11 -23.54
CA ALA A 12 20.22 -24.20 -22.62
C ALA A 12 18.72 -24.37 -22.36
N ASP A 13 18.21 -25.57 -22.61
CA ASP A 13 16.82 -25.92 -22.37
C ASP A 13 16.48 -25.60 -20.90
N GLY A 14 15.62 -24.64 -20.64
CA GLY A 14 15.22 -24.20 -19.29
C GLY A 14 15.10 -22.70 -19.09
N ILE A 15 15.64 -21.89 -20.02
CA ILE A 15 15.41 -20.45 -20.02
C ILE A 15 14.42 -20.15 -21.14
N THR A 16 13.15 -19.99 -20.81
CA THR A 16 12.16 -19.51 -21.76
C THR A 16 12.14 -17.99 -21.72
N TRP A 17 12.75 -17.38 -22.73
CA TRP A 17 12.52 -15.97 -23.02
C TRP A 17 11.14 -15.85 -23.69
N ASP A 18 10.17 -15.30 -22.97
CA ASP A 18 8.91 -14.93 -23.59
C ASP A 18 9.04 -13.55 -24.23
N LYS A 19 9.14 -13.52 -25.56
CA LYS A 19 9.20 -12.28 -26.34
C LYS A 19 7.94 -11.42 -26.23
N LYS A 20 6.82 -11.97 -25.75
CA LYS A 20 5.56 -11.23 -25.60
C LYS A 20 5.53 -10.39 -24.32
N THR A 21 6.21 -10.83 -23.28
CA THR A 21 6.11 -10.20 -21.96
C THR A 21 7.29 -9.29 -21.65
N ASN A 22 8.38 -9.33 -22.46
CA ASN A 22 9.64 -8.66 -22.13
C ASN A 22 10.17 -9.00 -20.72
N CYS A 23 9.57 -9.98 -20.04
CA CYS A 23 10.01 -10.48 -18.77
C CYS A 23 11.25 -11.33 -18.99
N ILE A 24 12.37 -10.82 -18.55
CA ILE A 24 13.46 -11.67 -18.08
C ILE A 24 12.87 -12.37 -16.87
N ASP A 25 12.80 -13.70 -16.91
CA ASP A 25 12.64 -14.46 -15.69
C ASP A 25 13.79 -14.02 -14.77
N HIS A 26 13.50 -13.24 -13.74
CA HIS A 26 14.51 -12.52 -12.94
C HIS A 26 15.56 -13.42 -12.32
N LEU A 27 15.33 -14.72 -12.39
CA LEU A 27 16.20 -15.77 -11.87
C LEU A 27 16.98 -16.51 -12.96
N ALA A 28 16.77 -16.19 -14.23
CA ALA A 28 17.58 -16.72 -15.31
C ALA A 28 18.93 -15.97 -15.37
N LEU A 29 19.80 -16.22 -14.43
CA LEU A 29 21.18 -15.80 -14.53
C LEU A 29 21.83 -16.50 -15.72
N PRO A 30 22.66 -15.82 -16.54
CA PRO A 30 23.41 -16.46 -17.60
C PRO A 30 24.21 -17.64 -17.02
N GLY A 31 23.93 -18.86 -17.49
CA GLY A 31 24.59 -20.08 -16.99
C GLY A 31 23.87 -20.80 -15.84
N THR A 32 22.62 -20.45 -15.51
CA THR A 32 21.82 -21.29 -14.59
C THR A 32 21.57 -22.65 -15.24
N VAL A 33 22.22 -23.64 -14.67
CA VAL A 33 21.94 -25.05 -14.88
C VAL A 33 20.49 -25.32 -14.50
N HIS A 34 19.80 -26.21 -15.16
CA HIS A 34 18.47 -26.70 -14.79
C HIS A 34 18.39 -26.90 -13.28
N LEU A 35 17.48 -26.20 -12.61
CA LEU A 35 17.22 -26.43 -11.19
C LEU A 35 16.62 -27.82 -11.05
N VAL A 36 17.33 -28.68 -10.31
CA VAL A 36 16.89 -30.06 -10.05
C VAL A 36 16.47 -30.18 -8.59
N PRO A 37 15.46 -31.03 -8.29
CA PRO A 37 15.14 -31.39 -6.92
C PRO A 37 16.35 -31.98 -6.19
N MET A 38 16.46 -31.66 -4.89
CA MET A 38 17.50 -32.19 -4.02
C MET A 38 16.90 -33.01 -2.87
N ASP A 39 15.62 -32.80 -2.57
CA ASP A 39 14.95 -33.36 -1.43
C ASP A 39 13.45 -33.55 -1.67
N TYR A 40 12.74 -34.14 -0.72
CA TYR A 40 11.28 -34.30 -0.74
C TYR A 40 10.68 -33.88 0.60
N VAL A 41 9.67 -33.01 0.57
CA VAL A 41 8.93 -32.54 1.74
C VAL A 41 7.44 -32.65 1.46
N GLY A 42 6.68 -33.33 2.34
CA GLY A 42 5.24 -33.50 2.16
C GLY A 42 4.83 -34.16 0.85
N GLY A 43 5.71 -34.97 0.22
CA GLY A 43 5.47 -35.58 -1.08
C GLY A 43 5.87 -34.71 -2.29
N TYR A 44 6.31 -33.47 -2.07
CA TYR A 44 6.77 -32.55 -3.12
C TYR A 44 8.28 -32.60 -3.27
N ALA A 45 8.75 -32.54 -4.50
CA ALA A 45 10.16 -32.36 -4.80
C ALA A 45 10.56 -30.92 -4.47
N VAL A 46 11.63 -30.75 -3.71
CA VAL A 46 12.08 -29.43 -3.22
C VAL A 46 13.60 -29.27 -3.33
N ARG A 47 14.07 -28.04 -3.14
CA ARG A 47 15.48 -27.70 -2.92
C ARG A 47 15.60 -26.37 -2.15
N PRO A 48 16.79 -26.00 -1.62
CA PRO A 48 17.03 -24.65 -1.10
C PRO A 48 16.69 -23.59 -2.14
N GLY A 49 16.02 -22.52 -1.68
CA GLY A 49 15.54 -21.43 -2.53
C GLY A 49 16.55 -20.30 -2.71
N PHE A 50 16.06 -19.17 -3.19
CA PHE A 50 16.80 -17.94 -3.41
C PHE A 50 16.58 -16.99 -2.21
N TYR A 51 17.49 -16.98 -1.29
CA TYR A 51 17.36 -16.31 0.02
C TYR A 51 17.25 -14.79 -0.04
N GLU A 52 17.63 -14.18 -1.15
CA GLU A 52 17.59 -12.72 -1.33
C GLU A 52 16.25 -12.22 -1.91
N ILE A 53 15.38 -13.14 -2.33
CA ILE A 53 14.12 -12.82 -3.00
C ILE A 53 12.96 -13.16 -2.08
N ASN A 54 12.50 -12.19 -1.30
CA ASN A 54 11.40 -12.35 -0.37
C ASN A 54 10.05 -12.58 -1.07
N GLY A 55 9.19 -13.34 -0.41
CA GLY A 55 7.88 -13.72 -0.91
C GLY A 55 7.91 -14.93 -1.83
N ALA A 56 6.78 -15.18 -2.50
CA ALA A 56 6.67 -16.24 -3.48
C ALA A 56 6.94 -15.71 -4.89
N THR A 57 7.78 -16.43 -5.63
CA THR A 57 8.17 -16.07 -7.00
C THR A 57 8.07 -17.28 -7.92
N ALA A 58 7.27 -17.17 -8.98
CA ALA A 58 7.19 -18.20 -10.01
C ALA A 58 8.52 -18.30 -10.75
N ILE A 59 9.00 -19.54 -10.91
CA ILE A 59 10.22 -19.86 -11.65
C ILE A 59 9.94 -20.99 -12.64
N PRO A 60 10.80 -21.22 -13.64
CA PRO A 60 10.66 -22.39 -14.50
C PRO A 60 10.60 -23.69 -13.70
N GLY A 61 9.46 -24.39 -13.81
CA GLY A 61 9.24 -25.69 -13.17
C GLY A 61 8.81 -25.66 -11.70
N GLY A 62 8.56 -24.49 -11.08
CA GLY A 62 8.12 -24.42 -9.69
C GLY A 62 7.91 -23.02 -9.16
N VAL A 63 7.95 -22.90 -7.84
CA VAL A 63 7.81 -21.63 -7.10
C VAL A 63 8.88 -21.55 -6.02
N ASN A 64 9.57 -20.43 -5.94
CA ASN A 64 10.46 -20.09 -4.83
C ASN A 64 9.65 -19.40 -3.74
N PHE A 65 9.72 -19.90 -2.51
CA PHE A 65 9.13 -19.31 -1.31
C PHE A 65 10.25 -18.89 -0.37
N THR A 66 10.28 -17.62 -0.01
CA THR A 66 11.29 -17.08 0.92
C THR A 66 10.63 -16.17 1.94
N VAL A 67 10.88 -16.43 3.21
CA VAL A 67 10.31 -15.67 4.31
C VAL A 67 11.35 -15.45 5.41
N TYR A 68 11.31 -14.25 5.99
CA TYR A 68 12.15 -13.88 7.13
C TYR A 68 11.38 -14.09 8.44
N SER A 69 12.05 -14.69 9.43
CA SER A 69 11.65 -14.58 10.83
C SER A 69 12.87 -14.78 11.74
N HIS A 70 13.05 -13.85 12.67
CA HIS A 70 14.13 -13.90 13.67
C HIS A 70 13.78 -14.87 14.81
N GLY A 71 12.55 -14.80 15.31
CA GLY A 71 12.12 -15.54 16.48
C GLY A 71 11.54 -16.93 16.20
N ALA A 72 11.24 -17.25 14.94
CA ALA A 72 10.67 -18.54 14.59
C ALA A 72 11.62 -19.71 14.88
N THR A 73 11.10 -20.76 15.49
CA THR A 73 11.76 -22.06 15.65
C THR A 73 11.52 -22.97 14.47
N ASP A 74 10.31 -22.94 13.92
CA ASP A 74 9.88 -23.71 12.76
C ASP A 74 8.86 -22.91 11.93
N ILE A 75 8.93 -23.05 10.59
CA ILE A 75 7.96 -22.47 9.65
C ILE A 75 7.45 -23.58 8.73
N GLU A 76 6.15 -23.57 8.47
CA GLU A 76 5.48 -24.46 7.54
C GLU A 76 4.82 -23.62 6.42
N LEU A 77 5.04 -24.01 5.19
CA LEU A 77 4.29 -23.55 4.03
C LEU A 77 3.01 -24.39 3.91
N LEU A 78 1.88 -23.72 3.83
CA LEU A 78 0.56 -24.33 3.66
C LEU A 78 0.07 -24.06 2.24
N LEU A 79 -0.34 -25.11 1.53
CA LEU A 79 -0.92 -25.00 0.21
C LEU A 79 -2.41 -25.34 0.28
N PHE A 80 -3.23 -24.42 -0.26
CA PHE A 80 -4.68 -24.55 -0.31
C PHE A 80 -5.15 -24.64 -1.75
N ARG A 81 -6.24 -25.37 -1.98
CA ARG A 81 -6.99 -25.15 -3.21
C ARG A 81 -7.71 -23.81 -3.13
N ARG A 82 -7.99 -23.22 -4.27
CA ARG A 82 -8.68 -21.92 -4.33
C ARG A 82 -9.98 -21.99 -3.52
N THR A 83 -10.16 -21.03 -2.63
CA THR A 83 -11.34 -20.86 -1.74
C THR A 83 -11.57 -21.95 -0.69
N GLU A 84 -10.70 -22.94 -0.54
CA GLU A 84 -10.82 -23.94 0.53
C GLU A 84 -10.18 -23.44 1.84
N GLU A 85 -10.78 -23.79 2.97
CA GLU A 85 -10.30 -23.37 4.31
C GLU A 85 -9.11 -24.20 4.78
N GLU A 86 -9.08 -25.50 4.45
CA GLU A 86 -8.05 -26.41 4.92
C GLU A 86 -6.94 -26.62 3.89
N PRO A 87 -5.67 -26.62 4.31
CA PRO A 87 -4.58 -26.90 3.40
C PRO A 87 -4.59 -28.33 2.91
N TYR A 88 -4.46 -28.55 1.60
CA TYR A 88 -4.28 -29.88 1.05
C TYR A 88 -2.84 -30.40 1.20
N ALA A 89 -1.89 -29.51 1.47
CA ALA A 89 -0.50 -29.87 1.73
C ALA A 89 0.13 -28.94 2.77
N VAL A 90 0.94 -29.55 3.65
CA VAL A 90 1.74 -28.86 4.67
C VAL A 90 3.19 -29.22 4.45
N LEU A 91 4.03 -28.22 4.17
CA LEU A 91 5.42 -28.39 3.83
C LEU A 91 6.31 -27.65 4.86
N PRO A 92 6.83 -28.35 5.89
CA PRO A 92 7.78 -27.72 6.81
C PRO A 92 9.08 -27.37 6.09
N PHE A 93 9.63 -26.19 6.35
CA PHE A 93 10.94 -25.84 5.85
C PHE A 93 12.01 -26.72 6.52
N PRO A 94 12.83 -27.47 5.76
CA PRO A 94 13.93 -28.22 6.35
C PRO A 94 14.90 -27.30 7.09
N LYS A 95 15.42 -27.72 8.23
CA LYS A 95 16.33 -26.90 9.04
C LYS A 95 17.55 -26.39 8.27
N HIS A 96 18.06 -27.19 7.33
CA HIS A 96 19.17 -26.80 6.46
C HIS A 96 18.77 -25.89 5.28
N TYR A 97 17.48 -25.54 5.15
CA TYR A 97 16.97 -24.54 4.23
C TYR A 97 16.79 -23.17 4.92
N ARG A 98 17.33 -23.01 6.13
CA ARG A 98 17.45 -21.74 6.82
C ARG A 98 18.90 -21.26 6.77
N ILE A 99 19.09 -20.01 6.35
CA ILE A 99 20.38 -19.29 6.43
C ILE A 99 20.15 -17.99 7.21
N GLY A 100 20.85 -17.82 8.33
CA GLY A 100 20.55 -16.75 9.26
C GLY A 100 19.11 -16.83 9.76
N ASN A 101 18.31 -15.83 9.49
CA ASN A 101 16.90 -15.74 9.85
C ASN A 101 15.95 -15.87 8.63
N VAL A 102 16.48 -16.31 7.49
CA VAL A 102 15.72 -16.47 6.25
C VAL A 102 15.50 -17.95 5.96
N TYR A 103 14.26 -18.31 5.75
CA TYR A 103 13.81 -19.62 5.31
C TYR A 103 13.50 -19.56 3.82
N SER A 104 14.09 -20.44 3.00
CA SER A 104 13.86 -20.39 1.56
C SER A 104 13.83 -21.79 0.94
N MET A 105 12.77 -22.06 0.17
CA MET A 105 12.53 -23.36 -0.45
C MET A 105 11.89 -23.18 -1.82
N ILE A 106 12.44 -23.85 -2.83
CA ILE A 106 11.77 -24.06 -4.11
C ILE A 106 10.94 -25.31 -4.02
N VAL A 107 9.67 -25.21 -4.40
CA VAL A 107 8.75 -26.34 -4.55
C VAL A 107 8.46 -26.52 -6.02
N PHE A 108 8.79 -27.71 -6.55
CA PHE A 108 8.65 -28.02 -7.97
C PHE A 108 7.23 -28.50 -8.32
N ARG A 109 6.84 -28.30 -9.60
CA ARG A 109 5.58 -28.77 -10.18
C ARG A 109 4.33 -28.20 -9.52
N LEU A 110 4.41 -26.95 -9.06
CA LEU A 110 3.24 -26.18 -8.65
C LEU A 110 2.68 -25.40 -9.83
N ASP A 111 1.40 -25.53 -10.09
CA ASP A 111 0.66 -24.67 -11.01
C ASP A 111 0.11 -23.47 -10.22
N ILE A 112 0.60 -22.28 -10.50
CA ILE A 112 0.23 -21.06 -9.77
C ILE A 112 -1.24 -20.68 -9.91
N GLY A 113 -1.94 -21.19 -10.93
CA GLY A 113 -3.38 -20.99 -11.11
C GLY A 113 -4.26 -21.86 -10.20
N GLU A 114 -3.69 -22.92 -9.60
CA GLU A 114 -4.44 -23.96 -8.92
C GLU A 114 -4.33 -23.90 -7.38
N PHE A 115 -3.46 -23.04 -6.83
CA PHE A 115 -3.27 -22.98 -5.38
C PHE A 115 -3.18 -21.56 -4.84
N GLU A 116 -3.45 -21.50 -3.54
CA GLU A 116 -3.20 -20.37 -2.65
C GLU A 116 -2.28 -20.83 -1.53
N TYR A 117 -1.60 -19.93 -0.85
CA TYR A 117 -0.70 -20.31 0.22
C TYR A 117 -0.77 -19.37 1.42
N ALA A 118 -0.36 -19.90 2.56
CA ALA A 118 -0.13 -19.18 3.80
C ALA A 118 1.01 -19.86 4.57
N TYR A 119 1.38 -19.28 5.70
CA TYR A 119 2.38 -19.87 6.59
C TYR A 119 1.78 -20.21 7.96
N ARG A 120 2.36 -21.21 8.63
CA ARG A 120 2.29 -21.37 10.08
C ARG A 120 3.68 -21.21 10.66
N VAL A 121 3.76 -20.46 11.75
CA VAL A 121 5.04 -20.10 12.37
C VAL A 121 5.00 -20.48 13.84
N ASP A 122 5.96 -21.29 14.28
CA ASP A 122 6.15 -21.67 15.68
C ASP A 122 7.31 -20.88 16.29
N GLY A 123 7.23 -20.57 17.56
CA GLY A 123 8.23 -19.82 18.28
C GLY A 123 7.84 -19.56 19.74
N PRO A 124 8.61 -18.75 20.48
CA PRO A 124 8.30 -18.43 21.86
C PRO A 124 7.01 -17.60 22.00
N TYR A 125 6.28 -17.86 23.09
CA TYR A 125 5.14 -17.04 23.50
C TYR A 125 5.46 -16.35 24.82
N GLU A 126 5.97 -15.13 24.74
CA GLU A 126 6.38 -14.24 25.85
C GLU A 126 5.85 -12.82 25.54
N PRO A 127 4.53 -12.58 25.74
CA PRO A 127 3.90 -11.30 25.34
C PRO A 127 4.56 -10.07 25.92
N GLU A 128 5.07 -10.15 27.16
CA GLU A 128 5.80 -9.07 27.82
C GLU A 128 7.12 -8.69 27.11
N LYS A 129 7.60 -9.53 26.20
CA LYS A 129 8.75 -9.26 25.33
C LYS A 129 8.34 -9.00 23.87
N GLY A 130 7.03 -8.93 23.63
CA GLY A 130 6.49 -8.78 22.29
C GLY A 130 6.60 -10.04 21.42
N LEU A 131 6.89 -11.22 22.02
CA LEU A 131 6.95 -12.49 21.30
C LEU A 131 5.62 -13.22 21.46
N ILE A 132 4.86 -13.34 20.37
CA ILE A 132 3.49 -13.88 20.40
C ILE A 132 3.25 -14.90 19.27
N PHE A 133 4.22 -15.79 19.05
CA PHE A 133 4.10 -16.85 18.06
C PHE A 133 2.96 -17.82 18.40
N ASP A 134 2.16 -18.18 17.41
CA ASP A 134 1.02 -19.08 17.56
C ASP A 134 0.84 -19.93 16.29
N LYS A 135 1.36 -21.15 16.31
CA LYS A 135 1.29 -22.07 15.17
C LYS A 135 -0.11 -22.57 14.82
N THR A 136 -1.13 -22.23 15.60
CA THR A 136 -2.52 -22.54 15.23
C THR A 136 -3.08 -21.59 14.19
N ARG A 137 -2.39 -20.47 13.91
CA ARG A 137 -2.83 -19.43 13.00
C ARG A 137 -2.25 -19.61 11.61
N TYR A 138 -3.04 -19.26 10.62
CA TYR A 138 -2.59 -19.13 9.24
C TYR A 138 -2.21 -17.67 9.01
N LEU A 139 -0.98 -17.44 8.54
CA LEU A 139 -0.40 -16.11 8.37
C LEU A 139 -0.18 -15.82 6.90
N LEU A 140 -0.62 -14.65 6.48
CA LEU A 140 -0.34 -14.12 5.15
C LEU A 140 1.15 -13.80 5.02
N ASP A 141 1.72 -14.10 3.86
CA ASP A 141 3.09 -13.71 3.52
C ASP A 141 3.23 -12.17 3.59
N PRO A 142 4.20 -11.62 4.37
CA PRO A 142 4.45 -10.18 4.39
C PRO A 142 4.75 -9.56 3.02
N TYR A 143 5.15 -10.36 2.04
CA TYR A 143 5.44 -9.98 0.65
C TYR A 143 4.41 -10.52 -0.35
N ALA A 144 3.19 -10.80 0.07
CA ALA A 144 2.14 -11.30 -0.81
C ALA A 144 1.80 -10.30 -1.91
N LYS A 145 2.05 -10.64 -3.17
CA LYS A 145 1.81 -9.77 -4.33
C LYS A 145 0.37 -9.82 -4.86
N ALA A 146 -0.38 -10.80 -4.44
CA ALA A 146 -1.81 -10.92 -4.63
C ALA A 146 -2.38 -11.76 -3.48
N VAL A 147 -3.62 -11.51 -3.13
CA VAL A 147 -4.31 -12.22 -2.04
C VAL A 147 -5.68 -12.71 -2.48
N THR A 148 -6.21 -13.69 -1.77
CA THR A 148 -7.64 -14.00 -1.83
C THR A 148 -8.34 -13.10 -0.83
N GLY A 149 -8.87 -11.99 -1.32
CA GLY A 149 -9.63 -11.00 -0.58
C GLY A 149 -11.13 -11.11 -0.85
N GLN A 150 -11.88 -10.07 -0.54
CA GLN A 150 -13.29 -9.98 -0.87
C GLN A 150 -13.48 -9.97 -2.39
N SER A 151 -14.35 -10.83 -2.90
CA SER A 151 -14.68 -10.87 -4.33
C SER A 151 -15.61 -9.71 -4.76
N ARG A 152 -16.28 -9.13 -3.80
CA ARG A 152 -17.14 -7.94 -3.95
C ARG A 152 -17.09 -7.11 -2.68
N TRP A 153 -17.24 -5.83 -2.85
CA TRP A 153 -17.27 -4.87 -1.76
C TRP A 153 -18.31 -5.23 -0.69
N GLY A 154 -17.86 -5.32 0.56
CA GLY A 154 -18.71 -5.58 1.72
C GLY A 154 -19.21 -7.02 1.84
N GLU A 155 -18.60 -7.95 1.13
CA GLU A 155 -18.82 -9.39 1.32
C GLU A 155 -17.68 -9.99 2.17
N PRO A 156 -17.97 -11.01 2.99
CA PRO A 156 -16.91 -11.72 3.72
C PRO A 156 -15.97 -12.44 2.76
N LEU A 157 -14.79 -12.80 3.25
CA LEU A 157 -13.84 -13.59 2.49
C LEU A 157 -14.49 -14.89 1.96
N PRO A 158 -14.29 -15.24 0.68
CA PRO A 158 -14.92 -16.41 0.10
C PRO A 158 -14.36 -17.70 0.69
N GLY A 159 -15.21 -18.46 1.38
CA GLY A 159 -14.93 -19.82 1.86
C GLY A 159 -13.84 -19.93 2.93
N CYS A 160 -13.41 -18.84 3.57
CA CYS A 160 -12.44 -18.90 4.64
C CYS A 160 -12.47 -17.67 5.56
N GLN A 161 -11.90 -17.84 6.76
CA GLN A 161 -11.74 -16.77 7.74
C GLN A 161 -10.36 -16.09 7.67
N HIS A 162 -9.51 -16.48 6.70
CA HIS A 162 -8.12 -16.05 6.62
C HIS A 162 -7.74 -15.60 5.21
N TYR A 163 -6.99 -14.52 5.14
CA TYR A 163 -6.33 -14.12 3.90
C TYR A 163 -5.29 -15.17 3.50
N LYS A 164 -5.27 -15.51 2.22
CA LYS A 164 -4.26 -16.38 1.62
C LYS A 164 -3.58 -15.66 0.47
N ALA A 165 -2.28 -15.86 0.34
CA ALA A 165 -1.51 -15.29 -0.74
C ALA A 165 -1.65 -16.10 -2.03
N ARG A 166 -1.52 -15.41 -3.17
CA ARG A 166 -1.43 -16.00 -4.50
C ARG A 166 -0.10 -15.65 -5.15
N VAL A 167 0.41 -16.57 -5.95
CA VAL A 167 1.61 -16.32 -6.75
C VAL A 167 1.20 -15.72 -8.09
N VAL A 168 1.79 -14.60 -8.45
CA VAL A 168 1.51 -13.92 -9.72
C VAL A 168 2.73 -13.88 -10.59
N ARG A 169 2.53 -13.83 -11.92
CA ARG A 169 3.56 -13.50 -12.90
C ARG A 169 3.41 -12.04 -13.28
N ASP A 170 4.54 -11.41 -13.49
CA ASP A 170 4.57 -10.05 -14.05
C ASP A 170 4.72 -10.16 -15.57
N ASP A 171 3.58 -10.44 -16.23
CA ASP A 171 3.47 -10.66 -17.68
C ASP A 171 2.55 -9.63 -18.37
N PHE A 172 2.30 -8.50 -17.71
CA PHE A 172 1.46 -7.45 -18.27
C PHE A 172 2.15 -6.72 -19.41
N ASP A 173 1.45 -6.58 -20.54
CA ASP A 173 1.93 -5.85 -21.71
C ASP A 173 1.74 -4.33 -21.53
N TRP A 174 2.84 -3.64 -21.23
CA TRP A 174 2.86 -2.18 -21.10
C TRP A 174 2.85 -1.45 -22.45
N ALA A 175 2.97 -2.15 -23.58
CA ALA A 175 3.18 -1.58 -24.91
C ALA A 175 4.34 -0.55 -24.92
N ASP A 176 4.25 0.49 -25.72
CA ASP A 176 5.25 1.57 -25.77
C ASP A 176 4.90 2.72 -24.81
N MET A 177 4.34 2.43 -23.62
CA MET A 177 3.99 3.45 -22.65
C MET A 177 5.25 4.15 -22.10
N ALA A 178 5.26 5.48 -22.21
CA ALA A 178 6.22 6.34 -21.50
C ALA A 178 5.52 7.03 -20.31
N GLN A 179 6.23 7.17 -19.20
CA GLN A 179 5.74 7.94 -18.06
C GLN A 179 5.72 9.45 -18.41
N PRO A 180 4.71 10.21 -17.96
CA PRO A 180 4.59 11.63 -18.28
C PRO A 180 5.75 12.49 -17.73
N LEU A 181 6.26 12.18 -16.54
CA LEU A 181 7.34 12.91 -15.84
C LEU A 181 7.05 14.41 -15.69
N THR A 182 5.83 14.75 -15.31
CA THR A 182 5.38 16.13 -15.14
C THR A 182 6.23 16.84 -14.08
N PRO A 183 6.76 18.06 -14.33
CA PRO A 183 7.47 18.84 -13.32
C PRO A 183 6.60 19.10 -12.08
N MET A 184 7.22 19.13 -10.89
CA MET A 184 6.51 19.28 -9.62
C MET A 184 5.69 20.57 -9.54
N GLU A 185 6.18 21.65 -10.15
CA GLU A 185 5.51 22.96 -10.22
C GLU A 185 4.27 23.00 -11.12
N ASP A 186 4.13 22.04 -12.03
CA ASP A 186 3.03 21.96 -12.99
C ASP A 186 1.95 20.96 -12.58
N LEU A 187 2.09 20.31 -11.40
CA LEU A 187 1.14 19.29 -10.94
C LEU A 187 -0.20 19.89 -10.55
N ILE A 188 -1.26 19.31 -11.08
CA ILE A 188 -2.65 19.52 -10.66
C ILE A 188 -3.20 18.17 -10.24
N ILE A 189 -3.21 17.94 -8.92
CA ILE A 189 -3.52 16.65 -8.31
C ILE A 189 -5.01 16.57 -7.97
N TYR A 190 -5.67 15.50 -8.40
CA TYR A 190 -7.01 15.15 -8.00
C TYR A 190 -6.98 13.90 -7.13
N GLU A 191 -7.22 14.07 -5.83
CA GLU A 191 -7.39 12.96 -4.89
C GLU A 191 -8.77 12.32 -5.11
N LEU A 192 -8.81 11.01 -5.28
CA LEU A 192 -10.07 10.29 -5.47
C LEU A 192 -10.06 8.89 -4.84
N HIS A 193 -11.25 8.46 -4.42
CA HIS A 193 -11.49 7.11 -3.94
C HIS A 193 -11.96 6.22 -5.09
N VAL A 194 -11.29 5.09 -5.34
CA VAL A 194 -11.58 4.20 -6.48
C VAL A 194 -13.07 3.84 -6.55
N ARG A 195 -13.64 3.36 -5.44
CA ARG A 195 -15.05 3.02 -5.39
C ARG A 195 -15.95 4.26 -5.45
N GLY A 196 -15.69 5.26 -4.61
CA GLY A 196 -16.57 6.43 -4.45
C GLY A 196 -16.77 7.24 -5.72
N PHE A 197 -15.74 7.32 -6.56
CA PHE A 197 -15.75 8.16 -7.75
C PHE A 197 -16.80 7.76 -8.79
N THR A 198 -17.13 6.47 -8.88
CA THR A 198 -18.03 5.97 -9.93
C THR A 198 -19.27 5.23 -9.45
N MET A 199 -19.47 5.06 -8.14
CA MET A 199 -20.62 4.30 -7.59
C MET A 199 -21.97 4.95 -7.78
N HIS A 200 -22.04 6.29 -7.81
CA HIS A 200 -23.32 6.98 -8.02
C HIS A 200 -23.82 6.78 -9.45
N GLY A 201 -25.12 6.57 -9.63
CA GLY A 201 -25.72 6.29 -10.96
C GLY A 201 -25.49 7.36 -12.02
N SER A 202 -25.22 8.63 -11.62
CA SER A 202 -24.85 9.71 -12.55
C SER A 202 -23.49 9.51 -13.21
N SER A 203 -22.67 8.60 -12.70
CA SER A 203 -21.39 8.28 -13.34
C SER A 203 -21.57 7.62 -14.71
N ALA A 204 -22.64 6.85 -14.87
CA ALA A 204 -23.03 6.16 -16.11
C ALA A 204 -21.91 5.26 -16.69
N VAL A 205 -21.09 4.66 -15.82
CA VAL A 205 -20.04 3.71 -16.21
C VAL A 205 -20.56 2.27 -16.17
N LEU A 206 -19.90 1.37 -16.90
CA LEU A 206 -20.28 -0.05 -16.96
C LEU A 206 -19.85 -0.82 -15.70
N HIS A 207 -18.69 -0.45 -15.13
CA HIS A 207 -18.10 -1.10 -13.97
C HIS A 207 -17.93 -0.12 -12.78
N PRO A 208 -19.06 0.30 -12.13
CA PRO A 208 -19.00 1.29 -11.06
C PRO A 208 -18.20 0.77 -9.85
N GLY A 209 -17.39 1.64 -9.27
CA GLY A 209 -16.60 1.37 -8.08
C GLY A 209 -15.33 0.55 -8.30
N THR A 210 -14.85 0.44 -9.53
CA THR A 210 -13.70 -0.38 -9.91
C THR A 210 -12.63 0.40 -10.68
N PHE A 211 -11.44 -0.20 -10.84
CA PHE A 211 -10.38 0.36 -11.67
C PHE A 211 -10.84 0.55 -13.14
N GLU A 212 -11.60 -0.39 -13.68
CA GLU A 212 -12.17 -0.23 -15.03
C GLU A 212 -13.14 0.95 -15.11
N GLY A 213 -13.99 1.13 -14.08
CA GLY A 213 -14.88 2.29 -14.01
C GLY A 213 -14.15 3.63 -13.98
N LEU A 214 -12.96 3.69 -13.36
CA LEU A 214 -12.12 4.89 -13.41
C LEU A 214 -11.57 5.15 -14.82
N VAL A 215 -11.16 4.11 -15.55
CA VAL A 215 -10.71 4.25 -16.95
C VAL A 215 -11.81 4.87 -17.82
N GLU A 216 -13.06 4.49 -17.61
CA GLU A 216 -14.20 5.07 -18.34
C GLU A 216 -14.39 6.57 -18.06
N LYS A 217 -13.87 7.09 -16.93
CA LYS A 217 -13.92 8.51 -16.56
C LYS A 217 -12.73 9.34 -17.05
N LEU A 218 -11.78 8.76 -17.76
CA LEU A 218 -10.65 9.50 -18.33
C LEU A 218 -11.06 10.76 -19.10
N PRO A 219 -12.09 10.77 -19.98
CA PRO A 219 -12.49 12.00 -20.69
C PRO A 219 -12.90 13.13 -19.75
N TYR A 220 -13.59 12.83 -18.65
CA TYR A 220 -13.95 13.79 -17.62
C TYR A 220 -12.72 14.41 -16.92
N LEU A 221 -11.74 13.56 -16.55
CA LEU A 221 -10.51 14.02 -15.89
C LEU A 221 -9.68 14.91 -16.82
N LEU A 222 -9.62 14.57 -18.11
CA LEU A 222 -8.96 15.42 -19.13
C LEU A 222 -9.68 16.76 -19.32
N GLU A 223 -11.02 16.78 -19.36
CA GLU A 223 -11.81 18.01 -19.44
C GLU A 223 -11.61 18.91 -18.20
N LEU A 224 -11.48 18.29 -17.01
CA LEU A 224 -11.20 18.98 -15.77
C LEU A 224 -9.80 19.61 -15.76
N GLY A 225 -8.89 19.11 -16.59
CA GLY A 225 -7.52 19.62 -16.75
C GLY A 225 -6.55 19.17 -15.66
N VAL A 226 -6.84 18.09 -14.93
CA VAL A 226 -5.92 17.49 -13.97
C VAL A 226 -4.86 16.66 -14.72
N ASN A 227 -3.65 16.63 -14.19
CA ASN A 227 -2.55 15.85 -14.77
C ASN A 227 -1.98 14.82 -13.79
N VAL A 228 -2.56 14.71 -12.59
CA VAL A 228 -2.29 13.66 -11.61
C VAL A 228 -3.59 13.18 -10.98
N VAL A 229 -3.72 11.89 -10.86
CA VAL A 229 -4.74 11.25 -10.00
C VAL A 229 -4.02 10.61 -8.82
N GLU A 230 -4.34 11.06 -7.61
CA GLU A 230 -3.90 10.46 -6.36
C GLU A 230 -5.01 9.52 -5.87
N LEU A 231 -4.74 8.22 -5.93
CA LEU A 231 -5.68 7.21 -5.47
C LEU A 231 -5.58 7.06 -3.96
N MET A 232 -6.68 7.32 -3.23
CA MET A 232 -6.81 6.90 -1.83
C MET A 232 -6.48 5.42 -1.70
N PRO A 233 -6.16 4.88 -0.50
CA PRO A 233 -5.49 3.58 -0.38
C PRO A 233 -6.09 2.47 -1.23
N ILE A 234 -5.24 1.85 -2.04
CA ILE A 234 -5.60 0.73 -2.91
C ILE A 234 -4.93 -0.58 -2.51
N PHE A 235 -4.11 -0.58 -1.48
CA PHE A 235 -3.57 -1.82 -0.93
C PHE A 235 -4.71 -2.65 -0.34
N GLU A 236 -4.54 -3.98 -0.29
CA GLU A 236 -5.58 -4.83 0.27
C GLU A 236 -5.90 -4.43 1.71
N PHE A 237 -7.19 -4.22 1.98
CA PHE A 237 -7.75 -3.96 3.29
C PHE A 237 -9.08 -4.70 3.45
N ASP A 238 -9.52 -4.88 4.68
CA ASP A 238 -10.78 -5.57 4.98
C ASP A 238 -11.92 -4.55 5.14
N GLU A 239 -12.82 -4.50 4.16
CA GLU A 239 -13.99 -3.63 4.22
C GLU A 239 -14.95 -4.01 5.37
N MET A 240 -14.88 -5.26 5.83
CA MET A 240 -15.71 -5.76 6.93
C MET A 240 -15.12 -5.44 8.30
N GLN A 241 -13.87 -4.99 8.38
CA GLN A 241 -13.27 -4.56 9.64
C GLN A 241 -13.99 -3.31 10.14
N ASP A 242 -14.37 -3.33 11.43
CA ASP A 242 -15.18 -2.27 12.05
C ASP A 242 -16.57 -2.05 11.40
N TYR A 243 -17.05 -3.09 10.69
CA TYR A 243 -18.42 -3.10 10.16
C TYR A 243 -19.44 -2.81 11.26
N ARG A 244 -20.40 -1.98 10.94
CA ARG A 244 -21.52 -1.65 11.83
C ARG A 244 -22.82 -1.44 11.07
N GLU A 245 -23.92 -1.51 11.77
CA GLU A 245 -25.23 -1.25 11.23
C GLU A 245 -25.85 -0.07 11.97
N VAL A 246 -26.26 0.97 11.22
CA VAL A 246 -26.87 2.18 11.73
C VAL A 246 -28.16 2.44 10.95
N ASP A 247 -29.30 2.49 11.62
CA ASP A 247 -30.61 2.72 11.02
C ASP A 247 -30.91 1.80 9.83
N GLY A 248 -30.52 0.52 9.92
CA GLY A 248 -30.67 -0.47 8.87
C GLY A 248 -29.74 -0.30 7.67
N ARG A 249 -28.76 0.57 7.77
CA ARG A 249 -27.69 0.76 6.76
C ARG A 249 -26.41 0.09 7.23
N LYS A 250 -25.80 -0.65 6.33
CA LYS A 250 -24.48 -1.25 6.56
C LYS A 250 -23.38 -0.25 6.25
N LEU A 251 -22.54 0.00 7.24
CA LEU A 251 -21.37 0.88 7.12
C LEU A 251 -20.10 0.03 7.21
N TYR A 252 -19.24 0.18 6.24
CA TYR A 252 -18.02 -0.58 6.05
C TYR A 252 -16.80 0.30 6.30
N ASN A 253 -15.62 -0.32 6.46
CA ASN A 253 -14.35 0.38 6.32
C ASN A 253 -14.24 0.88 4.87
N TYR A 254 -14.40 2.18 4.67
CA TYR A 254 -14.60 2.74 3.33
C TYR A 254 -13.32 3.25 2.69
N TRP A 255 -12.50 4.00 3.43
CA TRP A 255 -11.33 4.68 2.87
C TRP A 255 -10.13 3.79 2.61
N GLY A 256 -9.99 2.70 3.38
CA GLY A 256 -8.90 1.75 3.20
C GLY A 256 -7.60 2.09 3.94
N TYR A 257 -7.59 3.06 4.86
CA TYR A 257 -6.44 3.36 5.71
C TYR A 257 -6.23 2.31 6.80
N ASN A 258 -6.29 1.03 6.43
CA ASN A 258 -6.13 -0.09 7.36
C ASN A 258 -5.59 -1.32 6.62
N THR A 259 -4.29 -1.28 6.30
CA THR A 259 -3.66 -2.19 5.35
C THR A 259 -3.51 -3.62 5.90
N VAL A 260 -4.00 -4.59 5.16
CA VAL A 260 -3.79 -6.03 5.37
C VAL A 260 -2.52 -6.51 4.63
N SER A 261 -2.32 -6.06 3.39
CA SER A 261 -1.18 -6.46 2.56
C SER A 261 -0.63 -5.27 1.78
N PHE A 262 0.67 -4.99 1.94
CA PHE A 262 1.33 -3.84 1.31
C PHE A 262 1.67 -4.06 -0.18
N PHE A 263 1.79 -5.30 -0.64
CA PHE A 263 2.23 -5.62 -2.00
C PHE A 263 1.08 -5.98 -2.95
N SER A 264 -0.15 -6.07 -2.46
CA SER A 264 -1.31 -6.49 -3.26
C SER A 264 -2.36 -5.39 -3.37
N PRO A 265 -2.92 -5.15 -4.57
CA PRO A 265 -4.04 -4.25 -4.72
C PRO A 265 -5.31 -4.87 -4.11
N ASN A 266 -6.24 -4.01 -3.69
CA ASN A 266 -7.52 -4.44 -3.14
C ASN A 266 -8.34 -5.21 -4.17
N THR A 267 -8.76 -6.42 -3.80
CA THR A 267 -9.46 -7.36 -4.69
C THR A 267 -10.86 -6.90 -5.05
N SER A 268 -11.54 -6.16 -4.18
CA SER A 268 -12.90 -5.67 -4.43
C SER A 268 -12.96 -4.46 -5.37
N TYR A 269 -11.81 -3.86 -5.71
CA TYR A 269 -11.73 -2.79 -6.72
C TYR A 269 -11.61 -3.32 -8.15
N ALA A 270 -11.59 -4.63 -8.35
CA ALA A 270 -11.63 -5.22 -9.68
C ALA A 270 -13.07 -5.45 -10.16
N ALA A 271 -13.30 -5.33 -11.47
CA ALA A 271 -14.58 -5.60 -12.09
C ALA A 271 -14.91 -7.10 -12.21
N GLY A 272 -13.92 -7.97 -12.05
CA GLY A 272 -14.04 -9.42 -12.13
C GLY A 272 -13.31 -10.14 -11.00
N THR A 273 -13.51 -11.46 -10.93
CA THR A 273 -12.95 -12.33 -9.88
C THR A 273 -11.92 -13.33 -10.43
N GLU A 274 -11.52 -13.17 -11.68
CA GLU A 274 -10.51 -14.01 -12.29
C GLU A 274 -9.16 -13.83 -11.61
N TYR A 275 -8.32 -14.83 -11.73
CA TYR A 275 -6.98 -14.82 -11.14
C TYR A 275 -6.19 -13.57 -11.53
N ASN A 276 -5.68 -12.84 -10.53
CA ASN A 276 -4.91 -11.59 -10.68
C ASN A 276 -5.64 -10.49 -11.49
N ARG A 277 -6.96 -10.49 -11.50
CA ARG A 277 -7.75 -9.49 -12.24
C ARG A 277 -7.48 -8.08 -11.71
N GLU A 278 -7.44 -7.91 -10.38
CA GLU A 278 -7.17 -6.67 -9.69
C GLU A 278 -5.83 -6.04 -10.09
N GLY A 279 -4.78 -6.85 -10.19
CA GLY A 279 -3.47 -6.38 -10.61
C GLY A 279 -3.45 -5.94 -12.08
N ASN A 280 -4.10 -6.69 -12.95
CA ASN A 280 -4.15 -6.37 -14.39
C ASN A 280 -5.02 -5.14 -14.68
N GLU A 281 -6.15 -4.97 -13.99
CA GLU A 281 -6.99 -3.78 -14.15
C GLU A 281 -6.29 -2.51 -13.67
N LEU A 282 -5.60 -2.57 -12.52
CA LEU A 282 -4.82 -1.43 -12.03
C LEU A 282 -3.68 -1.07 -13.00
N LYS A 283 -2.95 -2.06 -13.51
CA LYS A 283 -1.90 -1.82 -14.52
C LYS A 283 -2.48 -1.21 -15.80
N ASN A 284 -3.66 -1.66 -16.24
CA ASN A 284 -4.35 -1.07 -17.39
C ASN A 284 -4.76 0.37 -17.14
N LEU A 285 -5.29 0.69 -15.95
CA LEU A 285 -5.61 2.07 -15.56
C LEU A 285 -4.38 2.97 -15.67
N ILE A 286 -3.27 2.57 -15.05
CA ILE A 286 -2.01 3.34 -15.06
C ILE A 286 -1.52 3.52 -16.49
N ARG A 287 -1.49 2.46 -17.29
CA ARG A 287 -1.09 2.53 -18.70
C ARG A 287 -1.93 3.53 -19.48
N VAL A 288 -3.26 3.46 -19.36
CA VAL A 288 -4.17 4.33 -20.10
C VAL A 288 -4.02 5.78 -19.65
N PHE A 289 -3.92 6.03 -18.35
CA PHE A 289 -3.76 7.39 -17.80
C PHE A 289 -2.43 8.01 -18.24
N ASN A 290 -1.32 7.28 -18.09
CA ASN A 290 0.01 7.76 -18.51
C ASN A 290 0.06 8.04 -20.03
N GLN A 291 -0.55 7.21 -20.88
CA GLN A 291 -0.66 7.47 -22.32
C GLN A 291 -1.38 8.78 -22.67
N HIS A 292 -2.19 9.30 -21.74
CA HIS A 292 -2.91 10.58 -21.90
C HIS A 292 -2.33 11.71 -21.06
N GLY A 293 -1.12 11.53 -20.53
CA GLY A 293 -0.42 12.57 -19.76
C GLY A 293 -0.90 12.76 -18.34
N ILE A 294 -1.63 11.80 -17.77
CA ILE A 294 -2.05 11.79 -16.36
C ILE A 294 -1.17 10.82 -15.58
N GLU A 295 -0.44 11.32 -14.60
CA GLU A 295 0.32 10.52 -13.64
C GLU A 295 -0.62 9.86 -12.62
N VAL A 296 -0.24 8.69 -12.09
CA VAL A 296 -0.98 7.98 -11.05
C VAL A 296 -0.14 7.88 -9.79
N TYR A 297 -0.63 8.48 -8.70
CA TYR A 297 -0.02 8.40 -7.38
C TYR A 297 -0.82 7.48 -6.48
N LEU A 298 -0.14 6.84 -5.54
CA LEU A 298 -0.77 6.03 -4.50
C LEU A 298 -0.65 6.72 -3.15
N ASP A 299 -1.76 6.77 -2.43
CA ASP A 299 -1.76 7.06 -1.01
C ASP A 299 -1.39 5.79 -0.24
N VAL A 300 -0.27 5.84 0.49
CA VAL A 300 0.33 4.69 1.14
C VAL A 300 0.39 4.84 2.65
N VAL A 301 0.01 3.77 3.35
CA VAL A 301 -0.14 3.74 4.80
C VAL A 301 0.91 2.83 5.40
N PHE A 302 2.10 3.38 5.75
CA PHE A 302 3.17 2.62 6.41
C PHE A 302 3.30 2.94 7.89
N ASN A 303 2.43 3.76 8.44
CA ASN A 303 2.49 4.14 9.84
C ASN A 303 1.86 3.11 10.77
N HIS A 304 0.93 2.28 10.28
CA HIS A 304 0.27 1.20 11.02
C HIS A 304 -0.21 0.08 10.08
N THR A 305 -0.81 -0.96 10.65
CA THR A 305 -1.43 -2.08 9.92
C THR A 305 -2.82 -2.39 10.45
N ALA A 306 -3.59 -3.17 9.70
CA ALA A 306 -4.92 -3.66 10.07
C ALA A 306 -4.92 -4.61 11.30
N GLU A 307 -3.76 -4.96 11.85
CA GLU A 307 -3.66 -5.88 12.97
C GLU A 307 -4.02 -5.26 14.34
N GLY A 308 -4.32 -3.94 14.40
CA GLY A 308 -4.77 -3.26 15.62
C GLY A 308 -3.79 -3.41 16.81
N ASN A 309 -4.31 -3.34 18.03
CA ASN A 309 -3.54 -3.53 19.25
C ASN A 309 -3.44 -5.02 19.66
N GLU A 310 -3.12 -5.30 20.93
CA GLU A 310 -2.98 -6.67 21.49
C GLU A 310 -4.24 -7.54 21.32
N ASN A 311 -5.43 -6.93 21.21
CA ASN A 311 -6.70 -7.60 20.99
C ASN A 311 -7.08 -7.71 19.50
N GLY A 312 -6.29 -7.13 18.62
CA GLY A 312 -6.56 -7.11 17.18
C GLY A 312 -6.22 -8.43 16.48
N PRO A 313 -6.62 -8.58 15.21
CA PRO A 313 -6.42 -9.80 14.45
C PRO A 313 -4.93 -10.09 14.19
N PHE A 314 -4.65 -11.35 13.82
CA PHE A 314 -3.37 -11.79 13.30
C PHE A 314 -3.55 -12.06 11.81
N PHE A 315 -3.05 -11.19 10.98
CA PHE A 315 -3.05 -11.39 9.53
C PHE A 315 -1.69 -11.89 9.03
N SER A 316 -0.61 -11.24 9.49
CA SER A 316 0.75 -11.45 8.99
C SER A 316 1.81 -11.14 10.07
N PHE A 317 2.15 -9.87 10.25
CA PHE A 317 3.32 -9.35 10.95
C PHE A 317 3.40 -9.76 12.44
N LYS A 318 2.26 -9.72 13.15
CA LYS A 318 2.17 -10.15 14.54
C LYS A 318 2.64 -11.58 14.75
N GLY A 319 2.26 -12.47 13.82
CA GLY A 319 2.56 -13.89 13.91
C GLY A 319 3.96 -14.27 13.45
N PHE A 320 4.66 -13.37 12.71
CA PHE A 320 6.04 -13.61 12.30
C PHE A 320 7.04 -13.10 13.34
N ASP A 321 7.09 -11.79 13.58
CA ASP A 321 8.00 -11.18 14.55
C ASP A 321 7.39 -9.86 15.05
N ASN A 322 6.44 -9.96 15.95
CA ASN A 322 5.69 -8.82 16.45
C ASN A 322 6.60 -7.69 16.99
N ASN A 323 7.63 -8.05 17.74
CA ASN A 323 8.61 -7.13 18.34
C ASN A 323 9.56 -6.46 17.34
N ILE A 324 9.60 -6.94 16.08
CA ILE A 324 10.37 -6.33 14.99
C ILE A 324 9.50 -5.37 14.19
N TYR A 325 8.28 -5.81 13.86
CA TYR A 325 7.40 -5.03 13.00
C TYR A 325 6.72 -3.86 13.72
N TYR A 326 6.53 -3.92 15.04
CA TYR A 326 5.80 -2.88 15.77
C TYR A 326 6.66 -2.19 16.83
N LEU A 327 6.36 -0.91 17.06
CA LEU A 327 6.88 -0.17 18.20
C LEU A 327 6.13 -0.64 19.46
N LEU A 328 6.87 -1.20 20.40
CA LEU A 328 6.33 -1.73 21.65
C LEU A 328 6.91 -1.01 22.86
N THR A 329 6.09 -0.86 23.90
CA THR A 329 6.55 -0.43 25.21
C THR A 329 7.44 -1.52 25.85
N PRO A 330 8.22 -1.19 26.88
CA PRO A 330 9.02 -2.20 27.60
C PRO A 330 8.20 -3.37 28.16
N GLU A 331 6.88 -3.20 28.34
CA GLU A 331 5.94 -4.22 28.82
C GLU A 331 5.26 -5.01 27.70
N GLY A 332 5.61 -4.73 26.42
CA GLY A 332 5.08 -5.44 25.26
C GLY A 332 3.77 -4.91 24.67
N TYR A 333 3.27 -3.76 25.15
CA TYR A 333 2.10 -3.09 24.58
C TYR A 333 2.49 -2.25 23.35
N TYR A 334 1.52 -1.98 22.46
CA TYR A 334 1.76 -1.20 21.25
C TYR A 334 1.77 0.31 21.53
N TYR A 335 2.79 1.01 21.02
CA TYR A 335 2.66 2.46 20.83
C TYR A 335 1.60 2.75 19.75
N ASN A 336 0.81 3.81 19.96
CA ASN A 336 -0.33 4.14 19.12
C ASN A 336 -0.27 5.60 18.61
N PHE A 337 0.82 5.96 17.94
CA PHE A 337 0.99 7.29 17.32
C PHE A 337 0.08 7.50 16.12
N SER A 338 -0.47 6.42 15.56
CA SER A 338 -1.40 6.44 14.43
C SER A 338 -2.85 6.68 14.82
N GLY A 339 -3.21 6.43 16.08
CA GLY A 339 -4.61 6.38 16.50
C GLY A 339 -5.34 5.08 16.15
N CYS A 340 -4.69 4.15 15.41
CA CYS A 340 -5.29 2.92 14.88
C CYS A 340 -4.92 1.65 15.66
N GLY A 341 -4.33 1.79 16.85
CA GLY A 341 -4.03 0.68 17.75
C GLY A 341 -2.60 0.19 17.73
N ASN A 342 -1.85 0.41 16.66
CA ASN A 342 -0.42 0.08 16.56
C ASN A 342 0.36 1.14 15.80
N THR A 343 1.67 1.04 15.88
CA THR A 343 2.61 1.85 15.11
C THR A 343 3.68 0.92 14.53
N LEU A 344 3.87 0.98 13.21
CA LEU A 344 4.89 0.18 12.54
C LEU A 344 6.29 0.70 12.88
N ASN A 345 7.25 -0.20 13.17
CA ASN A 345 8.63 0.13 13.50
C ASN A 345 9.45 0.41 12.22
N CYS A 346 9.12 1.52 11.55
CA CYS A 346 9.61 1.84 10.21
C CYS A 346 11.14 1.97 10.10
N ASN A 347 11.83 2.29 11.21
CA ASN A 347 13.28 2.45 11.21
C ASN A 347 14.05 1.20 11.66
N HIS A 348 13.36 0.10 12.03
CA HIS A 348 14.01 -1.20 12.17
C HIS A 348 14.49 -1.69 10.78
N PRO A 349 15.75 -2.16 10.63
CA PRO A 349 16.31 -2.47 9.31
C PRO A 349 15.49 -3.43 8.45
N ILE A 350 14.82 -4.41 9.05
CA ILE A 350 13.96 -5.38 8.36
C ILE A 350 12.69 -4.70 7.81
N VAL A 351 12.05 -3.86 8.61
CA VAL A 351 10.85 -3.12 8.21
C VAL A 351 11.20 -2.06 7.17
N GLN A 352 12.30 -1.34 7.37
CA GLN A 352 12.83 -0.39 6.39
C GLN A 352 13.06 -1.06 5.02
N GLN A 353 13.69 -2.25 5.00
CA GLN A 353 13.91 -2.99 3.77
C GLN A 353 12.59 -3.43 3.12
N MET A 354 11.62 -3.87 3.92
CA MET A 354 10.29 -4.25 3.42
C MET A 354 9.60 -3.05 2.74
N ILE A 355 9.59 -1.87 3.37
CA ILE A 355 8.98 -0.66 2.80
C ILE A 355 9.68 -0.25 1.50
N LEU A 356 11.03 -0.24 1.47
CA LEU A 356 11.79 0.05 0.25
C LEU A 356 11.47 -0.94 -0.87
N ASN A 357 11.43 -2.23 -0.58
CA ASN A 357 11.09 -3.27 -1.55
C ASN A 357 9.64 -3.11 -2.04
N CYS A 358 8.73 -2.72 -1.17
CA CYS A 358 7.33 -2.47 -1.50
C CYS A 358 7.20 -1.32 -2.51
N LEU A 359 7.79 -0.17 -2.23
CA LEU A 359 7.72 0.99 -3.12
C LEU A 359 8.42 0.74 -4.46
N ARG A 360 9.59 0.09 -4.43
CA ARG A 360 10.28 -0.35 -5.66
C ARG A 360 9.42 -1.30 -6.49
N TYR A 361 8.70 -2.23 -5.85
CA TYR A 361 7.78 -3.13 -6.53
C TYR A 361 6.64 -2.37 -7.22
N TRP A 362 6.00 -1.42 -6.53
CA TRP A 362 4.95 -0.60 -7.13
C TRP A 362 5.47 0.24 -8.32
N VAL A 363 6.70 0.74 -8.24
CA VAL A 363 7.32 1.47 -9.36
C VAL A 363 7.71 0.55 -10.51
N THR A 364 8.35 -0.58 -10.24
CA THR A 364 8.87 -1.45 -11.31
C THR A 364 7.81 -2.32 -11.96
N ALA A 365 6.88 -2.86 -11.17
CA ALA A 365 5.84 -3.76 -11.67
C ALA A 365 4.55 -3.04 -12.10
N TYR A 366 4.23 -1.88 -11.47
CA TYR A 366 3.01 -1.13 -11.76
C TYR A 366 3.25 0.24 -12.40
N ARG A 367 4.51 0.69 -12.53
CA ARG A 367 4.87 1.98 -13.14
C ARG A 367 4.25 3.20 -12.43
N ILE A 368 4.08 3.11 -11.12
CA ILE A 368 3.57 4.21 -10.29
C ILE A 368 4.48 5.42 -10.38
N ASP A 369 3.90 6.62 -10.51
CA ASP A 369 4.59 7.89 -10.76
C ASP A 369 4.88 8.68 -9.47
N GLY A 370 4.13 8.41 -8.38
CA GLY A 370 4.30 9.10 -7.11
C GLY A 370 3.61 8.40 -5.93
N PHE A 371 3.97 8.82 -4.72
CA PHE A 371 3.39 8.35 -3.47
C PHE A 371 3.09 9.53 -2.55
N ARG A 372 1.90 9.52 -1.95
CA ARG A 372 1.54 10.32 -0.78
C ARG A 372 1.60 9.41 0.43
N PHE A 373 2.30 9.81 1.48
CA PHE A 373 2.51 9.02 2.67
C PHE A 373 1.64 9.52 3.80
N ASP A 374 0.70 8.67 4.22
CA ASP A 374 -0.19 8.90 5.34
C ASP A 374 0.60 9.02 6.65
N LEU A 375 0.30 10.04 7.47
CA LEU A 375 0.95 10.30 8.77
C LEU A 375 2.49 10.11 8.71
N ALA A 376 3.13 10.71 7.71
CA ALA A 376 4.54 10.46 7.38
C ALA A 376 5.52 10.78 8.52
N SER A 377 5.14 11.64 9.47
CA SER A 377 5.96 11.95 10.65
C SER A 377 6.21 10.72 11.53
N ILE A 378 5.32 9.71 11.51
CA ILE A 378 5.53 8.45 12.23
C ILE A 378 6.74 7.69 11.68
N MET A 379 6.96 7.72 10.35
CA MET A 379 8.11 7.05 9.73
C MET A 379 9.46 7.68 10.15
N GLY A 380 9.43 8.83 10.81
CA GLY A 380 10.59 9.51 11.39
C GLY A 380 10.81 9.21 12.86
N ARG A 381 10.05 8.33 13.49
CA ARG A 381 10.19 8.01 14.92
C ARG A 381 11.20 6.89 15.17
N ASN A 382 11.91 7.00 16.29
CA ASN A 382 12.81 5.98 16.83
C ASN A 382 12.02 4.86 17.55
N GLU A 383 12.69 3.81 18.00
CA GLU A 383 12.10 2.68 18.73
C GLU A 383 11.41 3.09 20.05
N ASP A 384 11.86 4.17 20.69
CA ASP A 384 11.23 4.75 21.87
C ASP A 384 10.10 5.76 21.56
N GLY A 385 9.75 5.91 20.28
CA GLY A 385 8.73 6.84 19.80
C GLY A 385 9.21 8.27 19.61
N THR A 386 10.44 8.62 19.96
CA THR A 386 10.95 10.00 19.79
C THR A 386 11.23 10.34 18.33
N PRO A 387 10.92 11.57 17.85
CA PRO A 387 11.23 11.99 16.49
C PRO A 387 12.75 12.09 16.24
N MET A 388 13.21 11.55 15.13
CA MET A 388 14.61 11.64 14.69
C MET A 388 14.81 12.83 13.75
N SER A 389 15.96 13.50 13.86
CA SER A 389 16.34 14.56 12.92
C SER A 389 16.77 14.02 11.55
N LYS A 390 17.25 12.80 11.48
CA LYS A 390 17.70 12.11 10.25
C LYS A 390 17.22 10.66 10.26
N PRO A 391 15.91 10.42 10.06
CA PRO A 391 15.38 9.07 10.06
C PRO A 391 15.94 8.25 8.89
N PRO A 392 16.47 7.05 9.16
CA PRO A 392 17.11 6.22 8.13
C PRO A 392 16.17 5.84 6.98
N LEU A 393 14.90 5.53 7.26
CA LEU A 393 13.95 5.19 6.21
C LEU A 393 13.70 6.36 5.27
N LEU A 394 13.36 7.54 5.78
CA LEU A 394 13.07 8.72 4.95
C LEU A 394 14.29 9.13 4.12
N GLN A 395 15.49 9.01 4.68
CA GLN A 395 16.73 9.24 3.95
C GLN A 395 16.92 8.21 2.83
N SER A 396 16.69 6.94 3.11
CA SER A 396 16.82 5.87 2.11
C SER A 396 15.84 6.06 0.96
N LEU A 397 14.60 6.46 1.24
CA LEU A 397 13.60 6.79 0.22
C LEU A 397 14.01 7.99 -0.64
N ALA A 398 14.56 9.04 -0.02
CA ALA A 398 14.99 10.25 -0.72
C ALA A 398 16.11 9.99 -1.74
N PHE A 399 16.98 9.01 -1.47
CA PHE A 399 18.16 8.71 -2.30
C PHE A 399 18.08 7.37 -3.04
N ASP A 400 16.92 6.71 -3.04
CA ASP A 400 16.75 5.45 -3.74
C ASP A 400 16.81 5.65 -5.27
N PRO A 401 17.68 4.92 -5.99
CA PRO A 401 17.86 5.15 -7.42
C PRO A 401 16.66 4.72 -8.28
N ILE A 402 15.83 3.78 -7.81
CA ILE A 402 14.59 3.37 -8.50
C ILE A 402 13.50 4.42 -8.30
N LEU A 403 13.49 5.08 -7.15
CA LEU A 403 12.53 6.13 -6.83
C LEU A 403 12.99 7.53 -7.32
N GLY A 404 14.07 7.64 -8.09
CA GLY A 404 14.71 8.91 -8.46
C GLY A 404 13.76 9.93 -9.10
N ASP A 405 12.91 9.50 -10.01
CA ASP A 405 11.93 10.34 -10.72
C ASP A 405 10.52 10.30 -10.11
N VAL A 406 10.30 9.46 -9.10
CA VAL A 406 8.99 9.26 -8.44
C VAL A 406 8.73 10.39 -7.46
N LYS A 407 7.57 11.02 -7.47
CA LYS A 407 7.21 12.08 -6.53
C LYS A 407 6.95 11.50 -5.15
N LEU A 408 7.50 12.14 -4.11
CA LEU A 408 7.32 11.76 -2.71
C LEU A 408 6.65 12.93 -1.98
N ILE A 409 5.44 12.71 -1.50
CA ILE A 409 4.61 13.71 -0.82
C ILE A 409 4.32 13.21 0.60
N ALA A 410 4.62 14.03 1.61
CA ALA A 410 4.39 13.71 2.99
C ALA A 410 3.16 14.42 3.55
N GLU A 411 2.32 13.67 4.26
CA GLU A 411 1.48 14.23 5.28
C GLU A 411 2.35 14.42 6.54
N ALA A 412 2.87 15.64 6.72
CA ALA A 412 3.95 15.93 7.65
C ALA A 412 3.47 16.14 9.09
N TRP A 413 2.62 15.25 9.61
CA TRP A 413 2.12 15.20 10.99
C TRP A 413 1.76 13.78 11.40
N ASP A 414 1.29 13.60 12.66
CA ASP A 414 0.72 12.36 13.16
C ASP A 414 -0.46 12.60 14.12
N ALA A 415 -1.07 11.51 14.59
CA ALA A 415 -2.24 11.57 15.48
C ALA A 415 -1.89 11.89 16.95
N ASP A 416 -0.60 11.87 17.32
CA ASP A 416 -0.12 12.19 18.69
C ASP A 416 0.32 13.66 18.83
N GLY A 417 0.08 14.49 17.80
CA GLY A 417 0.32 15.92 17.82
C GLY A 417 1.68 16.39 17.30
N LEU A 418 2.51 15.51 16.76
CA LEU A 418 3.71 15.92 16.05
C LEU A 418 3.32 16.59 14.72
N TYR A 419 3.71 17.84 14.53
CA TYR A 419 3.41 18.64 13.33
C TYR A 419 4.70 19.20 12.73
N GLN A 420 5.12 18.66 11.58
CA GLN A 420 6.42 18.95 10.95
C GLN A 420 6.31 19.69 9.61
N VAL A 421 5.17 20.32 9.30
CA VAL A 421 5.04 21.13 8.07
C VAL A 421 6.09 22.25 8.06
N GLY A 422 6.96 22.21 7.04
CA GLY A 422 8.12 23.08 6.88
C GLY A 422 9.41 22.58 7.54
N THR A 423 9.31 21.60 8.44
CA THR A 423 10.48 21.04 9.16
C THR A 423 10.63 19.52 8.96
N PHE A 424 9.82 18.93 8.11
CA PHE A 424 9.90 17.50 7.79
C PHE A 424 11.26 17.16 7.17
N PRO A 425 11.91 16.05 7.58
CA PRO A 425 13.20 15.63 7.06
C PRO A 425 13.11 15.28 5.56
N SER A 426 13.47 16.19 4.68
CA SER A 426 13.14 16.11 3.26
C SER A 426 14.29 15.88 2.30
N TRP A 427 15.53 16.24 2.68
CA TRP A 427 16.70 16.20 1.79
C TRP A 427 16.46 16.88 0.42
N ASN A 428 15.60 17.92 0.38
CA ASN A 428 15.14 18.62 -0.84
C ASN A 428 14.46 17.69 -1.87
N ARG A 429 13.95 16.56 -1.42
CA ARG A 429 13.34 15.53 -2.27
C ARG A 429 11.84 15.37 -2.02
N TRP A 430 11.42 15.55 -0.76
CA TRP A 430 10.03 15.41 -0.34
C TRP A 430 9.27 16.72 -0.48
N ALA A 431 8.05 16.65 -1.01
CA ALA A 431 7.03 17.68 -0.85
C ALA A 431 6.14 17.37 0.35
N GLU A 432 5.35 18.34 0.78
CA GLU A 432 4.48 18.23 1.95
C GLU A 432 3.08 18.75 1.62
N TRP A 433 2.06 18.07 2.10
CA TRP A 433 0.74 18.67 2.21
C TRP A 433 0.82 19.88 3.14
N ASN A 434 0.51 21.07 2.61
CA ASN A 434 0.61 22.30 3.38
C ASN A 434 -0.69 22.57 4.15
N GLY A 435 -0.83 22.00 5.36
CA GLY A 435 -1.98 22.24 6.21
C GLY A 435 -2.16 23.71 6.61
N ARG A 436 -1.05 24.49 6.68
CA ARG A 436 -1.16 25.95 6.94
C ARG A 436 -1.75 26.69 5.76
N TYR A 437 -1.45 26.27 4.52
CA TYR A 437 -2.12 26.82 3.33
C TYR A 437 -3.62 26.60 3.42
N ARG A 438 -4.05 25.36 3.68
CA ARG A 438 -5.47 24.99 3.84
C ARG A 438 -6.15 25.90 4.86
N ASP A 439 -5.61 25.99 6.05
CA ASP A 439 -6.26 26.69 7.17
C ASP A 439 -6.27 28.20 6.99
N ASP A 440 -5.15 28.80 6.56
CA ASP A 440 -5.05 30.25 6.32
C ASP A 440 -5.95 30.69 5.17
N MET A 441 -6.04 29.91 4.09
CA MET A 441 -6.89 30.23 2.95
C MET A 441 -8.37 30.07 3.28
N ARG A 442 -8.76 29.03 4.01
CA ARG A 442 -10.14 28.87 4.51
C ARG A 442 -10.56 30.06 5.38
N ARG A 443 -9.72 30.49 6.31
CA ARG A 443 -9.96 31.66 7.16
C ARG A 443 -10.02 32.97 6.37
N HIS A 444 -9.17 33.13 5.37
CA HIS A 444 -9.18 34.32 4.52
C HIS A 444 -10.47 34.42 3.71
N ILE A 445 -10.87 33.34 3.06
CA ILE A 445 -12.10 33.29 2.23
C ILE A 445 -13.35 33.50 3.08
N LYS A 446 -13.37 32.94 4.31
CA LYS A 446 -14.42 33.14 5.29
C LYS A 446 -14.54 34.60 5.77
N GLY A 447 -13.49 35.40 5.62
CA GLY A 447 -13.46 36.81 6.04
C GLY A 447 -12.93 37.06 7.44
N ASP A 448 -12.20 36.13 8.04
CA ASP A 448 -11.56 36.31 9.35
C ASP A 448 -10.61 37.53 9.29
N GLN A 449 -10.69 38.37 10.32
CA GLN A 449 -9.86 39.57 10.41
C GLN A 449 -8.37 39.23 10.52
N GLY A 450 -7.53 40.04 9.85
CA GLY A 450 -6.07 39.93 9.94
C GLY A 450 -5.45 38.85 9.02
N MET A 451 -6.24 38.14 8.21
CA MET A 451 -5.74 37.02 7.38
C MET A 451 -5.10 37.46 6.06
N ALA A 452 -5.20 38.70 5.64
CA ALA A 452 -4.70 39.16 4.32
C ALA A 452 -3.19 38.92 4.13
N GLN A 453 -2.37 39.16 5.15
CA GLN A 453 -0.94 38.93 5.10
C GLN A 453 -0.62 37.42 5.02
N ALA A 454 -1.28 36.60 5.81
CA ALA A 454 -1.11 35.15 5.77
C ALA A 454 -1.49 34.59 4.40
N ALA A 455 -2.64 34.98 3.86
CA ALA A 455 -3.08 34.58 2.52
C ALA A 455 -2.08 35.00 1.42
N ALA A 456 -1.55 36.22 1.50
CA ALA A 456 -0.53 36.67 0.56
C ALA A 456 0.75 35.81 0.61
N LEU A 457 1.20 35.41 1.79
CA LEU A 457 2.33 34.50 1.96
C LEU A 457 2.04 33.11 1.41
N ARG A 458 0.82 32.57 1.63
CA ARG A 458 0.39 31.26 1.08
C ARG A 458 0.42 31.30 -0.45
N ILE A 459 -0.22 32.30 -1.06
CA ILE A 459 -0.27 32.47 -2.53
C ILE A 459 1.15 32.67 -3.12
N ALA A 460 2.04 33.38 -2.41
CA ALA A 460 3.43 33.60 -2.83
C ALA A 460 4.36 32.37 -2.61
N GLY A 461 3.82 31.17 -2.31
CA GLY A 461 4.59 29.94 -2.18
C GLY A 461 5.07 29.63 -0.77
N SER A 462 4.43 30.18 0.28
CA SER A 462 4.69 29.87 1.69
C SER A 462 6.16 29.99 2.09
N ARG A 463 6.83 31.06 1.67
CA ARG A 463 8.27 31.27 1.93
C ARG A 463 8.64 31.36 3.41
N ASP A 464 7.71 31.81 4.25
CA ASP A 464 7.85 31.80 5.72
C ASP A 464 7.95 30.39 6.32
N ILE A 465 7.55 29.37 5.56
CA ILE A 465 7.58 27.95 5.95
C ILE A 465 8.77 27.23 5.33
N TYR A 466 9.11 27.52 4.07
CA TYR A 466 10.04 26.71 3.26
C TYR A 466 11.32 27.43 2.84
N ALA A 467 11.51 28.74 3.17
CA ALA A 467 12.63 29.52 2.65
C ALA A 467 14.00 29.09 3.16
N ASP A 468 14.10 28.63 4.40
CA ASP A 468 15.38 28.36 5.05
C ASP A 468 16.17 27.17 4.48
N HIS A 469 15.56 26.41 3.57
CA HIS A 469 16.13 25.16 3.05
C HIS A 469 16.22 25.13 1.52
N ASP A 470 16.08 26.28 0.83
CA ASP A 470 15.99 26.36 -0.66
C ASP A 470 15.00 25.33 -1.26
N ARG A 471 13.92 25.02 -0.53
CA ARG A 471 12.92 23.99 -0.86
C ARG A 471 11.91 24.55 -1.85
N LYS A 472 12.34 24.68 -3.10
CA LYS A 472 11.43 25.00 -4.19
C LYS A 472 10.44 23.83 -4.37
N ASN A 473 9.17 24.17 -4.60
CA ASN A 473 8.12 23.17 -4.89
C ASN A 473 7.86 22.16 -3.77
N ALA A 474 8.17 22.50 -2.51
CA ALA A 474 7.90 21.64 -1.37
C ALA A 474 6.42 21.68 -0.91
N SER A 475 5.70 22.76 -1.23
CA SER A 475 4.33 22.96 -0.79
C SER A 475 3.32 22.36 -1.76
N VAL A 476 2.57 21.35 -1.33
CA VAL A 476 1.33 20.92 -2.00
C VAL A 476 0.18 21.72 -1.38
N ASN A 477 -0.40 22.61 -2.17
CA ASN A 477 -1.44 23.53 -1.76
C ASN A 477 -2.82 22.90 -1.96
N PHE A 478 -3.67 22.90 -0.94
CA PHE A 478 -5.02 22.35 -1.04
C PHE A 478 -6.01 23.09 -0.14
N ILE A 479 -7.30 22.99 -0.44
CA ILE A 479 -8.40 23.53 0.36
C ILE A 479 -9.17 22.39 1.03
N THR A 480 -9.39 21.30 0.30
CA THR A 480 -10.10 20.09 0.74
C THR A 480 -9.30 18.85 0.39
N CYS A 481 -9.48 17.80 1.18
CA CYS A 481 -9.00 16.44 0.93
C CYS A 481 -10.05 15.46 1.47
N HIS A 482 -9.71 14.17 1.59
CA HIS A 482 -10.59 13.17 2.20
C HIS A 482 -10.93 13.49 3.67
N ASP A 483 -10.01 14.15 4.38
CA ASP A 483 -10.21 14.56 5.76
C ASP A 483 -11.01 15.86 5.90
N GLY A 484 -11.86 15.91 6.94
CA GLY A 484 -12.64 17.08 7.28
C GLY A 484 -13.82 17.31 6.32
N PHE A 485 -14.26 18.56 6.22
CA PHE A 485 -15.42 18.94 5.46
C PHE A 485 -15.17 18.92 3.95
N THR A 486 -16.19 18.50 3.21
CA THR A 486 -16.26 18.73 1.76
C THR A 486 -16.28 20.22 1.43
N LEU A 487 -16.04 20.58 0.17
CA LEU A 487 -16.14 21.98 -0.24
C LEU A 487 -17.53 22.57 0.03
N TYR A 488 -18.58 21.77 -0.13
CA TYR A 488 -19.95 22.16 0.19
C TYR A 488 -20.13 22.42 1.70
N ASP A 489 -19.69 21.49 2.54
CA ASP A 489 -19.85 21.58 3.99
C ASP A 489 -19.08 22.74 4.61
N LEU A 490 -17.94 23.14 4.01
CA LEU A 490 -17.15 24.30 4.45
C LEU A 490 -17.95 25.62 4.45
N PHE A 491 -18.97 25.72 3.59
CA PHE A 491 -19.81 26.90 3.45
C PHE A 491 -21.26 26.69 3.92
N SER A 492 -21.55 25.49 4.47
CA SER A 492 -22.90 25.13 4.89
C SER A 492 -23.00 24.84 6.39
N TYR A 493 -21.88 24.50 7.06
CA TYR A 493 -21.88 24.06 8.44
C TYR A 493 -20.80 24.74 9.28
N ASN A 494 -21.16 25.13 10.52
CA ASN A 494 -20.19 25.58 11.52
C ASN A 494 -19.61 24.42 12.33
N VAL A 495 -20.39 23.34 12.50
CA VAL A 495 -20.02 22.17 13.30
C VAL A 495 -20.25 20.88 12.49
N LYS A 496 -19.55 19.81 12.83
CA LYS A 496 -19.74 18.51 12.19
C LYS A 496 -21.06 17.85 12.62
N HIS A 497 -21.69 17.13 11.71
CA HIS A 497 -22.93 16.38 11.88
C HIS A 497 -22.73 14.94 11.40
N ASN A 498 -21.92 14.15 12.12
CA ASN A 498 -21.51 12.81 11.75
C ASN A 498 -22.29 11.70 12.49
N GLU A 499 -23.42 12.00 13.10
CA GLU A 499 -24.24 11.05 13.86
C GLU A 499 -24.61 9.81 13.03
N SER A 500 -24.88 10.01 11.74
CA SER A 500 -25.23 8.93 10.81
C SER A 500 -24.10 7.93 10.53
N ASN A 501 -22.85 8.25 10.93
CA ASN A 501 -21.71 7.34 10.82
C ASN A 501 -21.67 6.31 11.97
N GLY A 502 -22.49 6.48 13.01
CA GLY A 502 -22.60 5.52 14.11
C GLY A 502 -21.49 5.63 15.17
N TRP A 503 -20.74 6.74 15.19
CA TRP A 503 -19.71 7.05 16.17
C TRP A 503 -20.11 8.15 17.17
N ASN A 504 -21.41 8.43 17.28
CA ASN A 504 -21.95 9.48 18.15
C ASN A 504 -21.29 10.85 17.91
N ASN A 505 -21.01 11.18 16.65
CA ASN A 505 -20.34 12.42 16.24
C ASN A 505 -18.96 12.63 16.87
N THR A 506 -18.26 11.55 17.23
CA THR A 506 -16.88 11.62 17.77
C THR A 506 -15.80 11.51 16.68
N ASP A 507 -16.17 11.07 15.49
CA ASP A 507 -15.31 10.94 14.33
C ASP A 507 -15.13 12.27 13.57
N GLY A 508 -14.02 12.39 12.85
CA GLY A 508 -13.67 13.58 12.08
C GLY A 508 -13.21 14.79 12.92
N SER A 509 -12.76 15.83 12.24
CA SER A 509 -12.24 17.05 12.88
C SER A 509 -13.36 17.96 13.37
N ASP A 510 -13.23 18.51 14.59
CA ASP A 510 -14.14 19.52 15.13
C ASP A 510 -13.89 20.91 14.53
N ASP A 511 -12.65 21.23 14.15
CA ASP A 511 -12.26 22.53 13.64
C ASP A 511 -11.90 22.47 12.15
N ASN A 512 -12.87 22.74 11.31
CA ASN A 512 -12.73 22.78 9.85
C ASN A 512 -12.48 24.19 9.29
N ARG A 513 -12.39 25.22 10.13
CA ARG A 513 -12.33 26.63 9.71
C ARG A 513 -13.50 27.01 8.79
N SER A 514 -14.62 26.34 8.94
CA SER A 514 -15.83 26.51 8.13
C SER A 514 -16.69 27.69 8.58
N TRP A 515 -17.68 28.01 7.77
CA TRP A 515 -18.72 28.99 8.08
C TRP A 515 -20.02 28.63 7.37
N ASN A 516 -21.13 28.59 8.08
CA ASN A 516 -22.45 28.23 7.56
C ASN A 516 -23.13 29.32 6.73
N CYS A 517 -22.46 30.42 6.43
CA CYS A 517 -22.99 31.56 5.69
C CYS A 517 -24.32 32.14 6.22
N GLY A 518 -24.65 31.87 7.49
CA GLY A 518 -25.83 32.41 8.17
C GLY A 518 -26.91 31.38 8.50
N ALA A 519 -26.88 30.20 7.87
CA ALA A 519 -27.82 29.10 8.16
C ALA A 519 -27.07 27.77 8.24
N GLU A 520 -27.30 26.98 9.29
CA GLU A 520 -26.65 25.67 9.46
C GLU A 520 -27.33 24.63 8.57
N GLY A 521 -26.59 24.10 7.61
CA GLY A 521 -27.08 23.12 6.63
C GLY A 521 -27.83 23.73 5.45
N ASP A 522 -28.64 22.90 4.78
CA ASP A 522 -29.43 23.31 3.62
C ASP A 522 -30.45 24.37 4.01
N THR A 523 -30.60 25.41 3.18
CA THR A 523 -31.54 26.50 3.40
C THR A 523 -32.17 26.95 2.10
N ASP A 524 -33.46 27.37 2.19
CA ASP A 524 -34.19 28.02 1.10
C ASP A 524 -34.01 29.55 1.12
N ASP A 525 -33.24 30.08 2.06
CA ASP A 525 -32.92 31.51 2.13
C ASP A 525 -32.00 31.88 0.96
N ALA A 526 -32.39 32.87 0.17
CA ALA A 526 -31.68 33.28 -1.03
C ALA A 526 -30.43 34.13 -0.72
N ASP A 527 -30.35 34.74 0.48
CA ASP A 527 -29.25 35.59 0.91
C ASP A 527 -28.18 34.80 1.63
#